data_f5ba080544f1e585af9fa8b735dad282
#
_entry.id   f5ba080544f1e585af9fa8b735dad282
#
_cell.length_a   1.000
_cell.length_b   1.000
_cell.length_c   1.000
_cell.angle_alpha   90.00
_cell.angle_beta   90.00
_cell.angle_gamma   90.00
#
_symmetry.space_group_name_H-M   'P 1'
#
loop_
_entity.id
_entity.type
_entity.pdbx_description
1 polymer ?
#
loop_
_entity_poly.entity_id
_entity_poly.type
_entity_poly.pdbx_seq_one_letter_code
_entity_poly.pdbx_strand_id
1 'polypeptide(L)'
;MADLYNAAAATGAGGVASAGYRWYLGSQVLSIVGTTMSYTALFWLALHIRPGGAPTLAAVDAAQCLPMLLFSRRAGIIVARHRAARVAMVTQGLEAAGALAIGFPLLAGWMSIWYLVPLCFVIGCVQCVDLPARQTLMLDLTGLGQLRRGSSLYAMVTGLAKIAGPGVAGIIIAASGETAVFFINAASFLGAIAVLSRLSRLSRQPGRASQPDRPDTVRPAGRTGYAPPPDPRTTAVRRFRWLLDLPRPVQAAAAMALLIGGFGLQFAVTNPLMASRVFHLGSVGFGLFGTFMAVSGIARNYYSSHRKDPGPLEFMAWSLVFGAAEGLAAVMPVAWAYEVIMVALGAATQLFAASATVYVLQAAPATQRGPALSAYNAGFIGFVPAGAFVVAAIATIAGTRWALIGPGLAIVGCAAVLTIRAILTARTATTAR
;
A
#
# COMPACT_ATOMS: atom_id res chain seq x y z
N MET A 1 21.40 -31.89 -5.51
CA MET A 1 20.49 -30.85 -4.96
C MET A 1 20.27 -30.98 -3.46
N ALA A 2 20.13 -32.19 -2.91
CA ALA A 2 20.00 -32.40 -1.44
C ALA A 2 21.26 -31.98 -0.67
N ASP A 3 22.44 -32.22 -1.21
CA ASP A 3 23.72 -31.89 -0.57
C ASP A 3 24.02 -30.39 -0.51
N LEU A 4 23.54 -29.60 -1.51
CA LEU A 4 23.59 -28.13 -1.45
C LEU A 4 22.61 -27.54 -0.43
N TYR A 5 21.48 -28.23 -0.22
CA TYR A 5 20.49 -27.85 0.79
C TYR A 5 21.02 -28.08 2.21
N ASN A 6 21.70 -29.20 2.42
CA ASN A 6 22.30 -29.55 3.72
C ASN A 6 23.53 -28.70 4.07
N ALA A 7 24.34 -28.31 3.08
CA ALA A 7 25.50 -27.41 3.25
C ALA A 7 25.07 -25.98 3.64
N ALA A 8 23.97 -25.47 3.08
CA ALA A 8 23.41 -24.17 3.46
C ALA A 8 22.79 -24.18 4.87
N ALA A 9 22.26 -25.30 5.32
CA ALA A 9 21.73 -25.48 6.67
C ALA A 9 22.84 -25.56 7.74
N ALA A 10 24.00 -26.10 7.37
CA ALA A 10 25.15 -26.28 8.30
C ALA A 10 25.95 -25.00 8.58
N THR A 11 25.86 -23.97 7.70
CA THR A 11 26.65 -22.76 7.85
C THR A 11 26.03 -21.66 8.70
N GLY A 12 24.90 -21.87 9.40
CA GLY A 12 24.35 -20.96 10.46
C GLY A 12 24.32 -19.44 10.17
N ALA A 13 24.59 -19.00 8.95
CA ALA A 13 24.94 -17.62 8.60
C ALA A 13 23.75 -16.76 8.13
N GLY A 14 22.58 -17.34 7.94
CA GLY A 14 21.37 -16.60 7.54
C GLY A 14 20.12 -17.33 8.01
N GLY A 15 19.18 -16.63 8.59
CA GLY A 15 17.91 -17.21 9.00
C GLY A 15 17.15 -16.30 9.94
N VAL A 16 15.88 -16.59 10.15
CA VAL A 16 14.97 -15.82 11.03
C VAL A 16 15.51 -15.69 12.47
N ALA A 17 16.32 -16.66 12.93
CA ALA A 17 16.96 -16.63 14.24
C ALA A 17 18.26 -15.80 14.28
N SER A 18 18.80 -15.37 13.14
CA SER A 18 20.05 -14.61 13.10
C SER A 18 19.91 -13.25 13.79
N ALA A 19 20.94 -12.85 14.54
CA ALA A 19 20.98 -11.53 15.17
C ALA A 19 20.79 -10.42 14.13
N GLY A 20 21.34 -10.55 12.93
CA GLY A 20 21.19 -9.59 11.86
C GLY A 20 19.75 -9.36 11.42
N TYR A 21 18.97 -10.45 11.28
CA TYR A 21 17.57 -10.33 10.91
C TYR A 21 16.72 -9.71 12.06
N ARG A 22 17.02 -10.04 13.30
CA ARG A 22 16.33 -9.43 14.45
C ARG A 22 16.59 -7.92 14.56
N TRP A 23 17.84 -7.49 14.38
CA TRP A 23 18.20 -6.06 14.33
C TRP A 23 17.54 -5.35 13.17
N TYR A 24 17.48 -6.00 12.00
CA TYR A 24 16.75 -5.49 10.84
C TYR A 24 15.26 -5.30 11.15
N LEU A 25 14.59 -6.30 11.74
CA LEU A 25 13.18 -6.18 12.13
C LEU A 25 12.96 -5.03 13.11
N GLY A 26 13.80 -4.90 14.14
CA GLY A 26 13.71 -3.80 15.11
C GLY A 26 13.84 -2.43 14.44
N SER A 27 14.79 -2.28 13.49
CA SER A 27 14.93 -1.05 12.72
C SER A 27 13.73 -0.75 11.82
N GLN A 28 13.10 -1.80 11.26
CA GLN A 28 11.89 -1.66 10.44
C GLN A 28 10.68 -1.23 11.28
N VAL A 29 10.52 -1.76 12.50
CA VAL A 29 9.44 -1.28 13.42
C VAL A 29 9.56 0.22 13.62
N LEU A 30 10.73 0.68 14.03
CA LEU A 30 10.97 2.10 14.32
C LEU A 30 10.71 2.97 13.08
N SER A 31 11.26 2.58 11.93
CA SER A 31 11.08 3.30 10.67
C SER A 31 9.63 3.32 10.20
N ILE A 32 8.89 2.21 10.30
CA ILE A 32 7.49 2.14 9.84
C ILE A 32 6.55 2.88 10.79
N VAL A 33 6.77 2.81 12.11
CA VAL A 33 6.03 3.65 13.07
C VAL A 33 6.24 5.11 12.72
N GLY A 34 7.48 5.57 12.56
CA GLY A 34 7.79 6.94 12.19
C GLY A 34 7.13 7.36 10.86
N THR A 35 7.20 6.51 9.84
CA THR A 35 6.58 6.77 8.54
C THR A 35 5.06 6.90 8.65
N THR A 36 4.38 5.97 9.34
CA THR A 36 2.92 6.03 9.51
C THR A 36 2.47 7.21 10.39
N MET A 37 3.28 7.58 11.37
CA MET A 37 3.09 8.84 12.12
C MET A 37 3.17 10.06 11.20
N SER A 38 4.20 10.12 10.34
CA SER A 38 4.37 11.23 9.40
C SER A 38 3.25 11.29 8.36
N TYR A 39 2.72 10.17 7.89
CA TYR A 39 1.53 10.15 7.04
C TYR A 39 0.33 10.80 7.73
N THR A 40 0.06 10.43 8.99
CA THR A 40 -1.02 11.03 9.78
C THR A 40 -0.81 12.54 9.97
N ALA A 41 0.40 12.95 10.34
CA ALA A 41 0.73 14.36 10.50
C ALA A 41 0.61 15.15 9.18
N LEU A 42 1.02 14.56 8.07
CA LEU A 42 0.98 15.17 6.75
C LEU A 42 -0.46 15.46 6.29
N PHE A 43 -1.37 14.47 6.43
CA PHE A 43 -2.77 14.68 6.06
C PHE A 43 -3.49 15.61 7.03
N TRP A 44 -3.13 15.62 8.33
CA TRP A 44 -3.63 16.59 9.28
C TRP A 44 -3.16 18.00 8.95
N LEU A 45 -1.87 18.19 8.64
CA LEU A 45 -1.30 19.43 8.14
C LEU A 45 -1.98 19.91 6.86
N ALA A 46 -2.15 19.01 5.87
CA ALA A 46 -2.77 19.33 4.59
C ALA A 46 -4.22 19.80 4.72
N LEU A 47 -4.93 19.36 5.77
CA LEU A 47 -6.27 19.83 6.07
C LEU A 47 -6.29 21.30 6.57
N HIS A 48 -5.28 21.71 7.37
CA HIS A 48 -5.25 22.98 8.08
C HIS A 48 -4.38 24.06 7.41
N ILE A 49 -3.45 23.69 6.51
CA ILE A 49 -2.62 24.64 5.75
C ILE A 49 -3.51 25.50 4.83
N ARG A 50 -3.18 26.79 4.66
CA ARG A 50 -3.94 27.68 3.77
C ARG A 50 -3.41 27.67 2.34
N PRO A 51 -4.29 27.54 1.31
CA PRO A 51 -5.68 27.10 1.36
C PRO A 51 -5.79 25.62 1.70
N GLY A 52 -6.55 25.27 2.75
CA GLY A 52 -6.70 23.90 3.25
C GLY A 52 -7.94 23.19 2.76
N GLY A 53 -8.15 21.97 3.29
CA GLY A 53 -9.38 21.21 3.06
C GLY A 53 -9.24 20.08 2.03
N ALA A 54 -10.38 19.64 1.48
CA ALA A 54 -10.43 18.47 0.62
C ALA A 54 -9.53 18.54 -0.64
N PRO A 55 -9.44 19.66 -1.38
CA PRO A 55 -8.56 19.77 -2.54
C PRO A 55 -7.06 19.60 -2.19
N THR A 56 -6.64 20.14 -1.04
CA THR A 56 -5.26 20.03 -0.57
C THR A 56 -4.92 18.60 -0.18
N LEU A 57 -5.83 17.91 0.52
CA LEU A 57 -5.69 16.49 0.85
C LEU A 57 -5.53 15.65 -0.42
N ALA A 58 -6.39 15.87 -1.42
CA ALA A 58 -6.31 15.17 -2.70
C ALA A 58 -5.00 15.45 -3.46
N ALA A 59 -4.53 16.69 -3.45
CA ALA A 59 -3.27 17.07 -4.11
C ALA A 59 -2.06 16.39 -3.44
N VAL A 60 -2.03 16.33 -2.11
CA VAL A 60 -0.97 15.66 -1.34
C VAL A 60 -1.00 14.15 -1.58
N ASP A 61 -2.18 13.52 -1.51
CA ASP A 61 -2.34 12.08 -1.76
C ASP A 61 -1.95 11.71 -3.19
N ALA A 62 -2.45 12.44 -4.18
CA ALA A 62 -2.09 12.25 -5.57
C ALA A 62 -0.59 12.43 -5.83
N ALA A 63 0.05 13.44 -5.21
CA ALA A 63 1.48 13.67 -5.35
C ALA A 63 2.32 12.50 -4.82
N GLN A 64 1.89 11.85 -3.73
CA GLN A 64 2.60 10.70 -3.18
C GLN A 64 2.38 9.41 -4.00
N CYS A 65 1.17 9.19 -4.52
CA CYS A 65 0.82 7.97 -5.26
C CYS A 65 1.31 8.00 -6.73
N LEU A 66 1.33 9.19 -7.35
CA LEU A 66 1.66 9.35 -8.78
C LEU A 66 3.05 8.80 -9.16
N PRO A 67 4.13 8.99 -8.38
CA PRO A 67 5.44 8.41 -8.68
C PRO A 67 5.43 6.89 -8.80
N MET A 68 4.64 6.20 -7.99
CA MET A 68 4.54 4.74 -8.04
C MET A 68 3.99 4.27 -9.39
N LEU A 69 3.06 5.01 -9.98
CA LEU A 69 2.53 4.74 -11.33
C LEU A 69 3.57 5.01 -12.41
N LEU A 70 4.27 6.13 -12.31
CA LEU A 70 5.17 6.60 -13.37
C LEU A 70 6.52 5.87 -13.36
N PHE A 71 7.06 5.55 -12.18
CA PHE A 71 8.45 5.14 -12.00
C PHE A 71 8.67 3.73 -11.43
N SER A 72 7.60 2.95 -11.14
CA SER A 72 7.72 1.60 -10.55
C SER A 72 8.67 0.67 -11.32
N ARG A 73 8.64 0.71 -12.67
CA ARG A 73 9.55 -0.06 -13.51
C ARG A 73 11.02 0.37 -13.32
N ARG A 74 11.28 1.68 -13.27
CA ARG A 74 12.63 2.22 -13.06
C ARG A 74 13.14 1.89 -11.66
N ALA A 75 12.28 1.98 -10.67
CA ALA A 75 12.56 1.59 -9.28
C ALA A 75 13.01 0.12 -9.19
N GLY A 76 12.30 -0.79 -9.83
CA GLY A 76 12.69 -2.20 -9.89
C GLY A 76 14.07 -2.43 -10.54
N ILE A 77 14.39 -1.68 -11.60
CA ILE A 77 15.71 -1.76 -12.27
C ILE A 77 16.83 -1.24 -11.34
N ILE A 78 16.60 -0.15 -10.61
CA ILE A 78 17.57 0.41 -9.65
C ILE A 78 17.89 -0.62 -8.57
N VAL A 79 16.86 -1.24 -7.97
CA VAL A 79 17.03 -2.25 -6.92
C VAL A 79 17.73 -3.51 -7.46
N ALA A 80 17.42 -3.93 -8.70
CA ALA A 80 18.07 -5.10 -9.32
C ALA A 80 19.56 -4.88 -9.63
N ARG A 81 19.98 -3.64 -9.91
CA ARG A 81 21.36 -3.30 -10.28
C ARG A 81 22.28 -2.98 -9.09
N HIS A 82 21.72 -2.70 -7.93
CA HIS A 82 22.48 -2.27 -6.76
C HIS A 82 22.24 -3.19 -5.57
N ARG A 83 23.12 -3.19 -4.59
CA ARG A 83 22.96 -3.92 -3.34
C ARG A 83 21.74 -3.37 -2.56
N ALA A 84 20.79 -4.22 -2.24
CA ALA A 84 19.54 -3.82 -1.58
C ALA A 84 19.77 -3.02 -0.28
N ALA A 85 20.76 -3.42 0.54
CA ALA A 85 21.14 -2.69 1.75
C ALA A 85 21.64 -1.26 1.48
N ARG A 86 22.39 -1.04 0.38
CA ARG A 86 22.86 0.31 0.01
C ARG A 86 21.70 1.17 -0.48
N VAL A 87 20.83 0.59 -1.32
CA VAL A 87 19.63 1.30 -1.80
C VAL A 87 18.74 1.69 -0.62
N ALA A 88 18.46 0.77 0.31
CA ALA A 88 17.64 1.05 1.50
C ALA A 88 18.28 2.12 2.41
N MET A 89 19.60 2.16 2.59
CA MET A 89 20.24 3.23 3.37
C MET A 89 20.12 4.60 2.69
N VAL A 90 20.28 4.66 1.37
CA VAL A 90 20.15 5.92 0.60
C VAL A 90 18.71 6.42 0.62
N THR A 91 17.74 5.53 0.37
CA THR A 91 16.31 5.91 0.38
C THR A 91 15.87 6.38 1.76
N GLN A 92 16.28 5.72 2.84
CA GLN A 92 15.98 6.17 4.21
C GLN A 92 16.66 7.50 4.55
N GLY A 93 17.86 7.76 4.03
CA GLY A 93 18.52 9.07 4.16
C GLY A 93 17.73 10.18 3.45
N LEU A 94 17.22 9.90 2.25
CA LEU A 94 16.37 10.83 1.50
C LEU A 94 15.01 11.03 2.18
N GLU A 95 14.42 9.98 2.77
CA GLU A 95 13.18 10.09 3.55
C GLU A 95 13.39 10.92 4.82
N ALA A 96 14.53 10.74 5.52
CA ALA A 96 14.88 11.60 6.65
C ALA A 96 15.03 13.07 6.23
N ALA A 97 15.73 13.32 5.12
CA ALA A 97 15.85 14.67 4.56
C ALA A 97 14.48 15.25 4.16
N GLY A 98 13.61 14.43 3.57
CA GLY A 98 12.22 14.81 3.24
C GLY A 98 11.40 15.18 4.48
N ALA A 99 11.50 14.41 5.56
CA ALA A 99 10.84 14.71 6.82
C ALA A 99 11.34 16.02 7.44
N LEU A 100 12.64 16.27 7.41
CA LEU A 100 13.23 17.55 7.85
C LEU A 100 12.82 18.71 6.93
N ALA A 101 12.73 18.48 5.61
CA ALA A 101 12.26 19.46 4.64
C ALA A 101 10.79 19.86 4.86
N ILE A 102 9.97 19.02 5.50
CA ILE A 102 8.64 19.42 5.99
C ILE A 102 8.75 20.11 7.35
N GLY A 103 9.51 19.53 8.28
CA GLY A 103 9.57 19.99 9.67
C GLY A 103 10.14 21.40 9.85
N PHE A 104 11.22 21.76 9.15
CA PHE A 104 11.84 23.08 9.26
C PHE A 104 10.97 24.24 8.74
N PRO A 105 10.39 24.18 7.53
CA PRO A 105 9.47 25.21 7.06
C PRO A 105 8.22 25.36 7.94
N LEU A 106 7.74 24.23 8.49
CA LEU A 106 6.61 24.24 9.40
C LEU A 106 6.97 24.94 10.72
N LEU A 107 8.14 24.66 11.28
CA LEU A 107 8.66 25.30 12.48
C LEU A 107 8.87 26.81 12.26
N ALA A 108 9.35 27.19 11.08
CA ALA A 108 9.60 28.59 10.71
C ALA A 108 8.34 29.36 10.30
N GLY A 109 7.17 28.69 10.19
CA GLY A 109 5.88 29.33 9.90
C GLY A 109 5.67 29.74 8.44
N TRP A 110 6.52 29.29 7.48
CA TRP A 110 6.40 29.63 6.05
C TRP A 110 5.97 28.46 5.16
N MET A 111 5.46 27.38 5.78
CA MET A 111 4.95 26.23 5.06
C MET A 111 3.78 26.62 4.14
N SER A 112 3.89 26.24 2.85
CA SER A 112 2.91 26.54 1.82
C SER A 112 2.53 25.27 1.07
N ILE A 113 1.30 25.21 0.53
CA ILE A 113 0.85 24.11 -0.33
C ILE A 113 1.74 23.98 -1.57
N TRP A 114 2.19 25.09 -2.14
CA TRP A 114 3.05 25.12 -3.33
C TRP A 114 4.44 24.51 -3.09
N TYR A 115 4.88 24.48 -1.85
CA TYR A 115 6.10 23.80 -1.42
C TYR A 115 5.79 22.34 -1.05
N LEU A 116 4.71 22.10 -0.32
CA LEU A 116 4.35 20.79 0.22
C LEU A 116 4.07 19.77 -0.87
N VAL A 117 3.26 20.11 -1.88
CA VAL A 117 2.84 19.16 -2.94
C VAL A 117 4.02 18.68 -3.79
N PRO A 118 4.93 19.54 -4.32
CA PRO A 118 6.12 19.06 -5.00
C PRO A 118 7.04 18.22 -4.11
N LEU A 119 7.19 18.56 -2.84
CA LEU A 119 7.99 17.79 -1.90
C LEU A 119 7.38 16.40 -1.65
N CYS A 120 6.04 16.30 -1.53
CA CYS A 120 5.33 15.02 -1.44
C CYS A 120 5.57 14.14 -2.68
N PHE A 121 5.62 14.74 -3.87
CA PHE A 121 5.96 14.01 -5.09
C PHE A 121 7.40 13.45 -5.05
N VAL A 122 8.37 14.24 -4.59
CA VAL A 122 9.76 13.79 -4.42
C VAL A 122 9.85 12.66 -3.40
N ILE A 123 9.17 12.78 -2.25
CA ILE A 123 9.10 11.73 -1.23
C ILE A 123 8.46 10.46 -1.82
N GLY A 124 7.39 10.57 -2.61
CA GLY A 124 6.77 9.46 -3.32
C GLY A 124 7.72 8.76 -4.30
N CYS A 125 8.60 9.51 -5.00
CA CYS A 125 9.65 8.93 -5.84
C CYS A 125 10.65 8.09 -5.02
N VAL A 126 11.02 8.56 -3.84
CA VAL A 126 11.92 7.83 -2.93
C VAL A 126 11.25 6.55 -2.44
N GLN A 127 10.01 6.62 -2.00
CA GLN A 127 9.23 5.47 -1.51
C GLN A 127 9.00 4.40 -2.58
N CYS A 128 8.85 4.81 -3.83
CA CYS A 128 8.74 3.90 -4.96
C CYS A 128 9.96 2.97 -5.08
N VAL A 129 11.16 3.43 -4.71
CA VAL A 129 12.40 2.65 -4.70
C VAL A 129 12.61 1.94 -3.36
N ASP A 130 12.24 2.57 -2.25
CA ASP A 130 12.46 2.05 -0.90
C ASP A 130 11.73 0.73 -0.63
N LEU A 131 10.44 0.65 -1.02
CA LEU A 131 9.62 -0.52 -0.77
C LEU A 131 10.21 -1.83 -1.36
N PRO A 132 10.56 -1.91 -2.66
CA PRO A 132 11.19 -3.11 -3.22
C PRO A 132 12.60 -3.34 -2.66
N ALA A 133 13.35 -2.30 -2.29
CA ALA A 133 14.67 -2.45 -1.68
C ALA A 133 14.59 -3.14 -0.32
N ARG A 134 13.65 -2.73 0.54
CA ARG A 134 13.41 -3.38 1.85
C ARG A 134 12.96 -4.84 1.70
N GLN A 135 12.10 -5.14 0.73
CA GLN A 135 11.66 -6.51 0.46
C GLN A 135 12.82 -7.39 -0.01
N THR A 136 13.66 -6.88 -0.90
CA THR A 136 14.86 -7.60 -1.37
C THR A 136 15.84 -7.82 -0.22
N LEU A 137 16.07 -6.81 0.62
CA LEU A 137 16.95 -6.94 1.79
C LEU A 137 16.44 -7.98 2.78
N MET A 138 15.13 -8.06 2.99
CA MET A 138 14.53 -9.11 3.81
C MET A 138 14.87 -10.51 3.24
N LEU A 139 14.74 -10.68 1.91
CA LEU A 139 15.11 -11.93 1.23
C LEU A 139 16.58 -12.27 1.41
N ASP A 140 17.47 -11.29 1.24
CA ASP A 140 18.91 -11.48 1.40
C ASP A 140 19.30 -11.90 2.84
N LEU A 141 18.56 -11.44 3.85
CA LEU A 141 18.81 -11.76 5.26
C LEU A 141 18.21 -13.10 5.72
N THR A 142 17.06 -13.51 5.16
CA THR A 142 16.37 -14.74 5.56
C THR A 142 16.79 -15.95 4.75
N GLY A 143 17.21 -15.75 3.50
CA GLY A 143 17.46 -16.83 2.53
C GLY A 143 16.17 -17.49 2.05
N LEU A 144 16.26 -18.20 0.92
CA LEU A 144 15.10 -18.85 0.28
C LEU A 144 14.45 -19.93 1.15
N GLY A 145 15.25 -20.67 1.95
CA GLY A 145 14.77 -21.78 2.78
C GLY A 145 13.85 -21.34 3.94
N GLN A 146 13.98 -20.10 4.42
CA GLN A 146 13.15 -19.55 5.51
C GLN A 146 12.27 -18.37 5.07
N LEU A 147 12.13 -18.17 3.78
CA LEU A 147 11.41 -17.05 3.19
C LEU A 147 9.97 -16.92 3.74
N ARG A 148 9.22 -18.03 3.82
CA ARG A 148 7.84 -18.02 4.32
C ARG A 148 7.77 -17.54 5.78
N ARG A 149 8.68 -18.04 6.63
CA ARG A 149 8.72 -17.65 8.05
C ARG A 149 9.20 -16.21 8.23
N GLY A 150 10.23 -15.81 7.46
CA GLY A 150 10.75 -14.44 7.49
C GLY A 150 9.72 -13.42 7.01
N SER A 151 9.07 -13.65 5.87
CA SER A 151 8.04 -12.74 5.35
C SER A 151 6.82 -12.65 6.26
N SER A 152 6.40 -13.76 6.88
CA SER A 152 5.30 -13.76 7.85
C SER A 152 5.64 -12.93 9.09
N LEU A 153 6.85 -13.10 9.65
CA LEU A 153 7.30 -12.31 10.80
C LEU A 153 7.45 -10.83 10.45
N TYR A 154 8.02 -10.52 9.28
CA TYR A 154 8.09 -9.15 8.77
C TYR A 154 6.70 -8.52 8.63
N ALA A 155 5.74 -9.22 8.02
CA ALA A 155 4.38 -8.74 7.86
C ALA A 155 3.66 -8.51 9.20
N MET A 156 3.86 -9.39 10.18
CA MET A 156 3.29 -9.24 11.53
C MET A 156 3.85 -7.99 12.23
N VAL A 157 5.17 -7.85 12.24
CA VAL A 157 5.86 -6.74 12.90
C VAL A 157 5.52 -5.40 12.25
N THR A 158 5.52 -5.34 10.92
CA THR A 158 5.15 -4.13 10.17
C THR A 158 3.66 -3.80 10.29
N GLY A 159 2.81 -4.82 10.41
CA GLY A 159 1.39 -4.65 10.69
C GLY A 159 1.14 -3.98 12.04
N LEU A 160 1.80 -4.46 13.09
CA LEU A 160 1.73 -3.85 14.43
C LEU A 160 2.23 -2.39 14.43
N ALA A 161 3.33 -2.11 13.72
CA ALA A 161 3.85 -0.76 13.57
C ALA A 161 2.85 0.18 12.89
N LYS A 162 2.15 -0.29 11.86
CA LYS A 162 1.09 0.48 11.17
C LYS A 162 -0.12 0.75 12.07
N ILE A 163 -0.44 -0.16 12.99
CA ILE A 163 -1.52 0.05 13.95
C ILE A 163 -1.13 1.12 14.98
N ALA A 164 0.08 1.07 15.51
CA ALA A 164 0.55 2.00 16.55
C ALA A 164 0.78 3.43 16.02
N GLY A 165 1.30 3.56 14.81
CA GLY A 165 1.76 4.84 14.26
C GLY A 165 0.72 5.96 14.26
N PRO A 166 -0.46 5.78 13.65
CA PRO A 166 -1.46 6.84 13.58
C PRO A 166 -1.95 7.31 14.97
N GLY A 167 -2.20 6.38 15.89
CA GLY A 167 -2.63 6.71 17.26
C GLY A 167 -1.57 7.52 18.01
N VAL A 168 -0.30 7.08 17.96
CA VAL A 168 0.83 7.81 18.56
C VAL A 168 0.99 9.18 17.91
N ALA A 169 0.85 9.28 16.59
CA ALA A 169 0.90 10.57 15.88
C ALA A 169 -0.18 11.54 16.39
N GLY A 170 -1.43 11.08 16.53
CA GLY A 170 -2.53 11.89 17.03
C GLY A 170 -2.25 12.48 18.40
N ILE A 171 -1.67 11.70 19.31
CA ILE A 171 -1.28 12.15 20.66
C ILE A 171 -0.15 13.18 20.59
N ILE A 172 0.90 12.93 19.78
CA ILE A 172 2.04 13.85 19.66
C ILE A 172 1.60 15.17 19.03
N ILE A 173 0.75 15.12 17.98
CA ILE A 173 0.21 16.32 17.33
C ILE A 173 -0.58 17.15 18.34
N ALA A 174 -1.42 16.53 19.17
CA ALA A 174 -2.19 17.23 20.20
C ALA A 174 -1.30 17.88 21.28
N ALA A 175 -0.19 17.24 21.63
CA ALA A 175 0.70 17.71 22.70
C ALA A 175 1.75 18.72 22.21
N SER A 176 2.28 18.59 21.00
CA SER A 176 3.49 19.30 20.52
C SER A 176 3.39 19.80 19.08
N GLY A 177 2.23 19.62 18.43
CA GLY A 177 2.02 19.98 17.03
C GLY A 177 2.62 18.97 16.03
N GLU A 178 2.31 19.19 14.75
CA GLU A 178 2.72 18.32 13.65
C GLU A 178 4.25 18.30 13.45
N THR A 179 4.91 19.41 13.74
CA THR A 179 6.35 19.60 13.58
C THR A 179 7.15 18.53 14.32
N ALA A 180 6.76 18.20 15.56
CA ALA A 180 7.44 17.19 16.37
C ALA A 180 7.43 15.81 15.71
N VAL A 181 6.33 15.44 15.05
CA VAL A 181 6.19 14.15 14.36
C VAL A 181 7.22 14.00 13.24
N PHE A 182 7.44 15.05 12.45
CA PHE A 182 8.41 15.01 11.35
C PHE A 182 9.85 14.90 11.85
N PHE A 183 10.21 15.57 12.94
CA PHE A 183 11.53 15.42 13.55
C PHE A 183 11.74 14.02 14.15
N ILE A 184 10.75 13.48 14.84
CA ILE A 184 10.79 12.12 15.40
C ILE A 184 10.95 11.11 14.25
N ASN A 185 10.23 11.27 13.14
CA ASN A 185 10.37 10.38 11.99
C ASN A 185 11.76 10.49 11.35
N ALA A 186 12.30 11.69 11.18
CA ALA A 186 13.68 11.87 10.70
C ALA A 186 14.68 11.14 11.60
N ALA A 187 14.56 11.25 12.93
CA ALA A 187 15.39 10.52 13.89
C ALA A 187 15.23 8.99 13.76
N SER A 188 14.00 8.49 13.51
CA SER A 188 13.74 7.07 13.31
C SER A 188 14.48 6.50 12.08
N PHE A 189 14.52 7.24 10.98
CA PHE A 189 15.29 6.87 9.79
C PHE A 189 16.79 6.85 10.06
N LEU A 190 17.32 7.84 10.80
CA LEU A 190 18.74 7.84 11.17
C LEU A 190 19.10 6.64 12.04
N GLY A 191 18.22 6.25 12.98
CA GLY A 191 18.36 5.02 13.76
C GLY A 191 18.40 3.76 12.88
N ALA A 192 17.50 3.68 11.90
CA ALA A 192 17.47 2.55 10.96
C ALA A 192 18.72 2.50 10.07
N ILE A 193 19.23 3.64 9.59
CA ILE A 193 20.48 3.72 8.83
C ILE A 193 21.67 3.26 9.70
N ALA A 194 21.74 3.65 10.97
CA ALA A 194 22.79 3.22 11.88
C ALA A 194 22.81 1.69 12.03
N VAL A 195 21.66 1.06 12.17
CA VAL A 195 21.54 -0.41 12.23
C VAL A 195 21.99 -1.05 10.91
N LEU A 196 21.49 -0.58 9.76
CA LEU A 196 21.83 -1.10 8.45
C LEU A 196 23.33 -0.95 8.15
N SER A 197 23.94 0.18 8.53
CA SER A 197 25.36 0.42 8.36
C SER A 197 26.22 -0.57 9.16
N ARG A 198 25.82 -0.87 10.40
CA ARG A 198 26.48 -1.91 11.23
C ARG A 198 26.36 -3.29 10.60
N LEU A 199 25.17 -3.67 10.14
CA LEU A 199 24.95 -4.94 9.46
C LEU A 199 25.79 -5.07 8.18
N SER A 200 25.89 -4.03 7.39
CA SER A 200 26.69 -4.03 6.16
C SER A 200 28.21 -4.12 6.42
N ARG A 201 28.69 -3.61 7.56
CA ARG A 201 30.11 -3.74 7.98
C ARG A 201 30.42 -5.15 8.48
N LEU A 202 29.51 -5.78 9.23
CA LEU A 202 29.68 -7.14 9.74
C LEU A 202 29.70 -8.19 8.62
N SER A 203 28.94 -7.96 7.54
CA SER A 203 28.97 -8.83 6.35
C SER A 203 30.20 -8.65 5.46
N ARG A 204 31.03 -7.62 5.70
CA ARG A 204 32.30 -7.37 4.96
C ARG A 204 33.55 -7.94 5.62
N GLN A 205 33.46 -8.60 6.79
CA GLN A 205 34.64 -9.21 7.41
C GLN A 205 35.22 -10.31 6.50
N PRO A 206 36.54 -10.27 6.18
CA PRO A 206 37.22 -11.31 5.39
C PRO A 206 37.20 -12.62 6.20
N GLY A 207 36.52 -13.62 5.67
CA GLY A 207 36.33 -14.94 6.32
C GLY A 207 34.88 -15.44 6.26
N ARG A 208 33.90 -14.58 6.06
CA ARG A 208 32.56 -14.99 5.59
C ARG A 208 32.55 -14.94 4.07
N ALA A 209 32.60 -16.10 3.47
CA ALA A 209 32.58 -16.26 2.03
C ALA A 209 31.59 -15.27 1.41
N SER A 210 32.14 -14.32 0.63
CA SER A 210 31.35 -13.56 -0.31
C SER A 210 30.45 -14.56 -1.02
N GLN A 211 29.13 -14.38 -0.92
CA GLN A 211 28.28 -15.04 -1.89
C GLN A 211 28.92 -14.75 -3.25
N PRO A 212 29.25 -15.77 -4.04
CA PRO A 212 29.80 -15.57 -5.36
C PRO A 212 28.94 -14.55 -6.05
N ASP A 213 29.57 -13.57 -6.72
CA ASP A 213 28.87 -12.62 -7.57
C ASP A 213 27.74 -13.38 -8.23
N ARG A 214 26.51 -12.91 -8.01
CA ARG A 214 25.33 -13.55 -8.59
C ARG A 214 25.73 -13.92 -10.01
N PRO A 215 25.79 -15.21 -10.38
CA PRO A 215 26.12 -15.55 -11.76
C PRO A 215 25.16 -14.74 -12.60
N ASP A 216 25.62 -14.10 -13.66
CA ASP A 216 24.79 -13.38 -14.64
C ASP A 216 23.62 -14.24 -15.19
N THR A 217 23.57 -15.48 -14.77
CA THR A 217 22.54 -16.51 -15.03
C THR A 217 21.34 -16.48 -14.09
N VAL A 218 21.27 -15.62 -13.06
CA VAL A 218 19.96 -15.25 -12.50
C VAL A 218 19.37 -14.17 -13.42
N ARG A 219 19.28 -14.50 -14.67
CA ARG A 219 18.14 -14.12 -15.50
C ARG A 219 16.93 -14.36 -14.63
N PRO A 220 16.02 -13.36 -14.47
CA PRO A 220 14.80 -13.55 -13.71
C PRO A 220 14.23 -14.91 -14.11
N ALA A 221 14.17 -15.81 -13.13
CA ALA A 221 13.77 -17.19 -13.35
C ALA A 221 12.40 -17.17 -14.01
N GLY A 222 12.36 -17.71 -15.21
CA GLY A 222 11.14 -17.83 -15.99
C GLY A 222 10.88 -16.61 -16.86
N ARG A 223 11.36 -16.70 -18.06
CA ARG A 223 10.51 -16.42 -19.22
C ARG A 223 9.26 -17.34 -19.15
N THR A 224 8.58 -17.35 -18.03
CA THR A 224 7.20 -17.80 -17.95
C THR A 224 6.35 -16.58 -18.27
N GLY A 225 6.17 -16.35 -19.60
CA GLY A 225 5.03 -15.58 -20.08
C GLY A 225 4.98 -14.08 -19.75
N TYR A 226 6.06 -13.40 -19.35
CA TYR A 226 6.08 -11.95 -19.33
C TYR A 226 6.21 -11.46 -20.77
N ALA A 227 5.09 -11.26 -21.44
CA ALA A 227 5.08 -10.52 -22.69
C ALA A 227 5.72 -9.15 -22.43
N PRO A 228 6.66 -8.70 -23.26
CA PRO A 228 7.20 -7.34 -23.11
C PRO A 228 6.03 -6.36 -23.13
N PRO A 229 6.05 -5.33 -22.24
CA PRO A 229 5.02 -4.32 -22.27
C PRO A 229 4.94 -3.73 -23.68
N PRO A 230 3.74 -3.45 -24.20
CA PRO A 230 3.55 -2.92 -25.54
C PRO A 230 4.40 -1.66 -25.73
N ASP A 231 4.96 -1.51 -26.91
CA ASP A 231 5.81 -0.39 -27.33
C ASP A 231 5.22 0.95 -26.86
N PRO A 232 6.00 1.81 -26.16
CA PRO A 232 5.55 3.11 -25.68
C PRO A 232 5.02 4.04 -26.80
N ARG A 233 5.30 3.73 -28.08
CA ARG A 233 4.91 4.54 -29.24
C ARG A 233 3.47 4.29 -29.71
N THR A 234 2.74 3.32 -29.14
CA THR A 234 1.34 3.12 -29.47
C THR A 234 0.46 4.14 -28.73
N THR A 235 -0.29 4.92 -29.48
CA THR A 235 -1.24 5.95 -29.01
C THR A 235 -2.13 5.46 -27.85
N ALA A 236 -2.42 6.35 -26.89
CA ALA A 236 -3.16 6.06 -25.65
C ALA A 236 -4.46 5.24 -25.88
N VAL A 237 -5.17 5.49 -26.98
CA VAL A 237 -6.40 4.77 -27.36
C VAL A 237 -6.13 3.29 -27.69
N ARG A 238 -4.99 2.96 -28.28
CA ARG A 238 -4.59 1.58 -28.56
C ARG A 238 -4.12 0.85 -27.29
N ARG A 239 -3.66 1.59 -26.26
CA ARG A 239 -3.25 1.06 -24.95
C ARG A 239 -4.40 0.46 -24.15
N PHE A 240 -5.64 0.91 -24.35
CA PHE A 240 -6.79 0.40 -23.59
C PHE A 240 -7.57 -0.70 -24.30
N ARG A 241 -7.40 -0.89 -25.63
CA ARG A 241 -8.12 -1.94 -26.37
C ARG A 241 -7.76 -3.35 -25.90
N TRP A 242 -6.53 -3.58 -25.50
CA TRP A 242 -6.13 -4.88 -24.94
C TRP A 242 -6.90 -5.29 -23.66
N LEU A 243 -7.44 -4.32 -22.90
CA LEU A 243 -8.32 -4.60 -21.76
C LEU A 243 -9.64 -5.25 -22.21
N LEU A 244 -10.14 -4.87 -23.38
CA LEU A 244 -11.35 -5.43 -23.97
C LEU A 244 -11.14 -6.84 -24.54
N ASP A 245 -9.88 -7.20 -24.81
CA ASP A 245 -9.50 -8.54 -25.29
C ASP A 245 -9.32 -9.54 -24.13
N LEU A 246 -9.31 -9.07 -22.89
CA LEU A 246 -9.26 -9.92 -21.72
C LEU A 246 -10.59 -10.67 -21.49
N PRO A 247 -10.57 -11.86 -20.87
CA PRO A 247 -11.79 -12.57 -20.51
C PRO A 247 -12.75 -11.69 -19.71
N ARG A 248 -14.04 -11.76 -20.01
CA ARG A 248 -15.08 -10.99 -19.32
C ARG A 248 -14.98 -11.01 -17.78
N PRO A 249 -14.66 -12.17 -17.14
CA PRO A 249 -14.45 -12.22 -15.69
C PRO A 249 -13.32 -11.33 -15.21
N VAL A 250 -12.21 -11.23 -15.96
CA VAL A 250 -11.08 -10.36 -15.65
C VAL A 250 -11.45 -8.88 -15.79
N GLN A 251 -12.24 -8.55 -16.83
CA GLN A 251 -12.75 -7.19 -17.01
C GLN A 251 -13.65 -6.76 -15.85
N ALA A 252 -14.52 -7.65 -15.35
CA ALA A 252 -15.36 -7.40 -14.20
C ALA A 252 -14.54 -7.14 -12.92
N ALA A 253 -13.52 -7.97 -12.67
CA ALA A 253 -12.62 -7.78 -11.53
C ALA A 253 -11.80 -6.47 -11.65
N ALA A 254 -11.34 -6.11 -12.84
CA ALA A 254 -10.64 -4.86 -13.10
C ALA A 254 -11.54 -3.62 -12.92
N ALA A 255 -12.81 -3.71 -13.34
CA ALA A 255 -13.79 -2.64 -13.15
C ALA A 255 -14.11 -2.43 -11.65
N MET A 256 -14.28 -3.51 -10.89
CA MET A 256 -14.47 -3.41 -9.44
C MET A 256 -13.22 -2.88 -8.73
N ALA A 257 -12.04 -3.30 -9.18
CA ALA A 257 -10.77 -2.78 -8.67
C ALA A 257 -10.63 -1.27 -8.92
N LEU A 258 -11.07 -0.79 -10.09
CA LEU A 258 -11.08 0.63 -10.41
C LEU A 258 -12.04 1.43 -9.52
N LEU A 259 -13.25 0.90 -9.29
CA LEU A 259 -14.23 1.58 -8.42
C LEU A 259 -13.76 1.62 -6.96
N ILE A 260 -13.33 0.49 -6.42
CA ILE A 260 -12.87 0.42 -5.03
C ILE A 260 -11.56 1.19 -4.86
N GLY A 261 -10.57 0.97 -5.73
CA GLY A 261 -9.27 1.65 -5.65
C GLY A 261 -9.35 3.13 -5.95
N GLY A 262 -10.06 3.48 -7.05
CA GLY A 262 -10.19 4.87 -7.49
C GLY A 262 -11.08 5.72 -6.59
N PHE A 263 -12.17 5.18 -6.08
CA PHE A 263 -13.17 5.99 -5.37
C PHE A 263 -13.37 5.56 -3.92
N GLY A 264 -13.30 4.26 -3.59
CA GLY A 264 -13.54 3.76 -2.25
C GLY A 264 -12.34 3.89 -1.30
N LEU A 265 -11.09 3.78 -1.80
CA LEU A 265 -9.89 3.84 -0.95
C LEU A 265 -9.41 5.28 -0.63
N GLN A 266 -10.30 6.27 -0.70
CA GLN A 266 -9.93 7.68 -0.52
C GLN A 266 -9.90 8.12 0.96
N PHE A 267 -9.48 7.21 1.86
CA PHE A 267 -9.44 7.48 3.30
C PHE A 267 -8.43 8.55 3.70
N ALA A 268 -7.40 8.79 2.88
CA ALA A 268 -6.47 9.89 3.02
C ALA A 268 -7.17 11.26 2.94
N VAL A 269 -8.27 11.35 2.17
CA VAL A 269 -9.09 12.56 2.02
C VAL A 269 -10.25 12.54 3.01
N THR A 270 -10.99 11.43 3.12
CA THR A 270 -12.24 11.38 3.87
C THR A 270 -12.05 11.31 5.39
N ASN A 271 -11.06 10.55 5.90
CA ASN A 271 -10.86 10.41 7.34
C ASN A 271 -10.49 11.74 8.06
N PRO A 272 -9.56 12.58 7.56
CA PRO A 272 -9.29 13.86 8.18
C PRO A 272 -10.51 14.79 8.17
N LEU A 273 -11.30 14.77 7.09
CA LEU A 273 -12.52 15.56 6.96
C LEU A 273 -13.63 15.07 7.90
N MET A 274 -13.81 13.74 8.03
CA MET A 274 -14.77 13.17 8.98
C MET A 274 -14.40 13.48 10.41
N ALA A 275 -13.13 13.32 10.79
CA ALA A 275 -12.64 13.63 12.12
C ALA A 275 -12.86 15.10 12.47
N SER A 276 -12.46 16.02 11.57
CA SER A 276 -12.48 17.46 11.85
C SER A 276 -13.87 18.09 11.66
N ARG A 277 -14.53 17.83 10.51
CA ARG A 277 -15.74 18.55 10.11
C ARG A 277 -17.05 17.90 10.56
N VAL A 278 -17.07 16.57 10.73
CA VAL A 278 -18.30 15.82 11.05
C VAL A 278 -18.37 15.49 12.52
N PHE A 279 -17.27 14.96 13.08
CA PHE A 279 -17.23 14.56 14.48
C PHE A 279 -16.57 15.60 15.40
N HIS A 280 -16.01 16.67 14.83
CA HIS A 280 -15.33 17.74 15.57
C HIS A 280 -14.25 17.22 16.53
N LEU A 281 -13.54 16.17 16.11
CA LEU A 281 -12.43 15.59 16.83
C LEU A 281 -11.12 16.29 16.45
N GLY A 282 -10.20 16.33 17.43
CA GLY A 282 -8.84 16.76 17.17
C GLY A 282 -7.98 15.69 16.49
N SER A 283 -6.67 15.92 16.47
CA SER A 283 -5.68 15.01 15.89
C SER A 283 -5.69 13.60 16.53
N VAL A 284 -6.04 13.48 17.81
CA VAL A 284 -6.16 12.19 18.52
C VAL A 284 -7.26 11.34 17.87
N GLY A 285 -8.44 11.91 17.64
CA GLY A 285 -9.53 11.19 16.98
C GLY A 285 -9.18 10.78 15.56
N PHE A 286 -8.52 11.66 14.80
CA PHE A 286 -8.03 11.30 13.46
C PHE A 286 -6.99 10.15 13.51
N GLY A 287 -6.06 10.20 14.46
CA GLY A 287 -5.08 9.13 14.67
C GLY A 287 -5.73 7.79 15.00
N LEU A 288 -6.80 7.79 15.80
CA LEU A 288 -7.57 6.58 16.14
C LEU A 288 -8.23 5.97 14.89
N PHE A 289 -8.80 6.77 13.97
CA PHE A 289 -9.36 6.27 12.71
C PHE A 289 -8.35 5.46 11.90
N GLY A 290 -7.11 5.96 11.81
CA GLY A 290 -6.01 5.24 11.16
C GLY A 290 -5.63 3.95 11.87
N THR A 291 -5.61 3.96 13.20
CA THR A 291 -5.33 2.79 14.05
C THR A 291 -6.37 1.69 13.87
N PHE A 292 -7.66 2.03 13.97
CA PHE A 292 -8.75 1.05 13.79
C PHE A 292 -8.75 0.45 12.38
N MET A 293 -8.53 1.27 11.37
CA MET A 293 -8.42 0.78 10.00
C MET A 293 -7.23 -0.18 9.83
N ALA A 294 -6.09 0.06 10.47
CA ALA A 294 -4.91 -0.81 10.40
C ALA A 294 -5.11 -2.17 11.10
N VAL A 295 -5.95 -2.24 12.14
CA VAL A 295 -6.32 -3.51 12.83
C VAL A 295 -6.94 -4.51 11.86
N SER A 296 -7.65 -4.06 10.85
CA SER A 296 -8.27 -4.92 9.84
C SER A 296 -7.30 -5.81 9.07
N GLY A 297 -6.02 -5.45 9.01
CA GLY A 297 -4.98 -6.28 8.40
C GLY A 297 -4.82 -7.65 9.06
N ILE A 298 -5.21 -7.79 10.32
CA ILE A 298 -5.21 -9.06 11.06
C ILE A 298 -6.25 -10.01 10.46
N ALA A 299 -7.43 -9.51 10.14
CA ALA A 299 -8.53 -10.30 9.57
C ALA A 299 -8.13 -10.95 8.23
N ARG A 300 -7.38 -10.23 7.38
CA ARG A 300 -6.84 -10.78 6.12
C ARG A 300 -5.95 -11.99 6.36
N ASN A 301 -5.00 -11.88 7.30
CA ASN A 301 -4.03 -12.95 7.55
C ASN A 301 -4.74 -14.22 8.05
N TYR A 302 -5.72 -14.06 8.94
CA TYR A 302 -6.55 -15.16 9.43
C TYR A 302 -7.34 -15.82 8.31
N TYR A 303 -8.05 -15.04 7.49
CA TYR A 303 -8.85 -15.54 6.38
C TYR A 303 -8.00 -16.28 5.33
N SER A 304 -6.89 -15.69 4.90
CA SER A 304 -6.00 -16.26 3.89
C SER A 304 -5.36 -17.59 4.33
N SER A 305 -5.26 -17.85 5.64
CA SER A 305 -4.71 -19.11 6.16
C SER A 305 -5.71 -20.26 6.16
N HIS A 306 -7.02 -19.98 6.12
CA HIS A 306 -8.09 -20.97 6.28
C HIS A 306 -8.88 -21.25 4.98
N ARG A 307 -8.77 -20.41 3.95
CA ARG A 307 -9.45 -20.58 2.66
C ARG A 307 -8.46 -20.91 1.54
N LYS A 308 -8.78 -21.94 0.75
CA LYS A 308 -7.88 -22.43 -0.31
C LYS A 308 -8.23 -21.91 -1.70
N ASP A 309 -9.50 -21.74 -2.05
CA ASP A 309 -9.94 -21.36 -3.40
C ASP A 309 -11.13 -20.39 -3.36
N PRO A 310 -10.90 -19.07 -3.49
CA PRO A 310 -12.00 -18.10 -3.59
C PRO A 310 -12.72 -18.25 -4.94
N GLY A 311 -14.03 -18.46 -4.87
CA GLY A 311 -14.88 -18.52 -6.06
C GLY A 311 -15.17 -17.13 -6.65
N PRO A 312 -15.78 -17.06 -7.86
CA PRO A 312 -16.09 -15.81 -8.54
C PRO A 312 -17.07 -14.90 -7.77
N LEU A 313 -17.96 -15.49 -6.98
CA LEU A 313 -18.91 -14.72 -6.16
C LEU A 313 -18.28 -14.11 -4.92
N GLU A 314 -17.10 -14.57 -4.51
CA GLU A 314 -16.50 -14.15 -3.26
C GLU A 314 -15.95 -12.73 -3.32
N PHE A 315 -15.20 -12.36 -4.38
CA PHE A 315 -14.72 -10.98 -4.53
C PHE A 315 -15.88 -9.99 -4.74
N MET A 316 -16.97 -10.43 -5.40
CA MET A 316 -18.18 -9.63 -5.54
C MET A 316 -18.89 -9.42 -4.19
N ALA A 317 -18.95 -10.45 -3.36
CA ALA A 317 -19.51 -10.36 -2.01
C ALA A 317 -18.72 -9.36 -1.15
N TRP A 318 -17.38 -9.45 -1.19
CA TRP A 318 -16.54 -8.48 -0.47
C TRP A 318 -16.65 -7.06 -1.01
N SER A 319 -16.89 -6.90 -2.31
CA SER A 319 -17.19 -5.58 -2.90
C SER A 319 -18.52 -5.01 -2.39
N LEU A 320 -19.55 -5.83 -2.27
CA LEU A 320 -20.84 -5.42 -1.70
C LEU A 320 -20.69 -5.03 -0.23
N VAL A 321 -19.97 -5.85 0.56
CA VAL A 321 -19.69 -5.55 1.97
C VAL A 321 -18.91 -4.24 2.09
N PHE A 322 -17.92 -4.03 1.22
CA PHE A 322 -17.12 -2.79 1.22
C PHE A 322 -18.00 -1.57 0.96
N GLY A 323 -18.75 -1.56 -0.16
CA GLY A 323 -19.57 -0.41 -0.52
C GLY A 323 -20.70 -0.15 0.48
N ALA A 324 -21.32 -1.21 1.03
CA ALA A 324 -22.33 -1.09 2.09
C ALA A 324 -21.73 -0.52 3.39
N ALA A 325 -20.54 -0.99 3.80
CA ALA A 325 -19.84 -0.48 4.97
C ALA A 325 -19.42 0.98 4.78
N GLU A 326 -18.97 1.37 3.58
CA GLU A 326 -18.62 2.75 3.25
C GLU A 326 -19.83 3.69 3.34
N GLY A 327 -20.96 3.30 2.75
CA GLY A 327 -22.22 4.05 2.86
C GLY A 327 -22.72 4.12 4.29
N LEU A 328 -22.63 3.01 5.06
CA LEU A 328 -23.03 2.97 6.46
C LEU A 328 -22.13 3.86 7.33
N ALA A 329 -20.81 3.85 7.09
CA ALA A 329 -19.87 4.73 7.79
C ALA A 329 -20.25 6.22 7.64
N ALA A 330 -20.68 6.61 6.44
CA ALA A 330 -21.06 7.99 6.14
C ALA A 330 -22.25 8.52 6.97
N VAL A 331 -23.18 7.63 7.33
CA VAL A 331 -24.40 8.03 8.08
C VAL A 331 -24.26 7.88 9.59
N MET A 332 -23.14 7.37 10.08
CA MET A 332 -22.94 7.20 11.53
C MET A 332 -23.02 8.53 12.27
N PRO A 333 -23.81 8.58 13.37
CA PRO A 333 -23.98 9.81 14.16
C PRO A 333 -22.82 10.05 15.13
N VAL A 334 -22.08 9.00 15.51
CA VAL A 334 -21.04 9.06 16.53
C VAL A 334 -19.73 8.45 16.05
N ALA A 335 -18.62 9.00 16.50
CA ALA A 335 -17.29 8.63 16.03
C ALA A 335 -16.93 7.16 16.31
N TRP A 336 -17.24 6.63 17.49
CA TRP A 336 -16.92 5.24 17.82
C TRP A 336 -17.62 4.23 16.89
N ALA A 337 -18.88 4.52 16.46
CA ALA A 337 -19.60 3.68 15.52
C ALA A 337 -18.95 3.75 14.12
N TYR A 338 -18.48 4.93 13.71
CA TYR A 338 -17.69 5.11 12.49
C TYR A 338 -16.40 4.26 12.55
N GLU A 339 -15.68 4.27 13.68
CA GLU A 339 -14.44 3.50 13.88
C GLU A 339 -14.67 1.99 13.75
N VAL A 340 -15.75 1.46 14.36
CA VAL A 340 -16.10 0.04 14.24
C VAL A 340 -16.34 -0.35 12.78
N ILE A 341 -17.04 0.51 12.02
CA ILE A 341 -17.28 0.27 10.59
C ILE A 341 -15.98 0.38 9.79
N MET A 342 -15.05 1.26 10.16
CA MET A 342 -13.73 1.36 9.53
C MET A 342 -12.94 0.04 9.63
N VAL A 343 -13.05 -0.70 10.73
CA VAL A 343 -12.45 -2.04 10.85
C VAL A 343 -13.07 -3.00 9.84
N ALA A 344 -14.40 -3.04 9.74
CA ALA A 344 -15.10 -3.90 8.78
C ALA A 344 -14.75 -3.55 7.33
N LEU A 345 -14.68 -2.24 7.03
CA LEU A 345 -14.34 -1.71 5.72
C LEU A 345 -12.89 -2.03 5.33
N GLY A 346 -11.95 -1.88 6.24
CA GLY A 346 -10.57 -2.28 6.02
C GLY A 346 -10.44 -3.80 5.82
N ALA A 347 -11.20 -4.62 6.56
CA ALA A 347 -11.23 -6.07 6.37
C ALA A 347 -11.78 -6.42 4.98
N ALA A 348 -12.91 -5.83 4.58
CA ALA A 348 -13.51 -6.03 3.26
C ALA A 348 -12.55 -5.66 2.12
N THR A 349 -11.80 -4.56 2.24
CA THR A 349 -10.76 -4.15 1.29
C THR A 349 -9.71 -5.24 1.11
N GLN A 350 -9.17 -5.75 2.21
CA GLN A 350 -8.12 -6.75 2.18
C GLN A 350 -8.59 -8.09 1.62
N LEU A 351 -9.82 -8.49 1.95
CA LEU A 351 -10.43 -9.73 1.50
C LEU A 351 -10.84 -9.63 0.02
N PHE A 352 -11.35 -8.48 -0.42
CA PHE A 352 -11.55 -8.18 -1.83
C PHE A 352 -10.24 -8.31 -2.62
N ALA A 353 -9.18 -7.63 -2.18
CA ALA A 353 -7.89 -7.65 -2.89
C ALA A 353 -7.30 -9.06 -2.98
N ALA A 354 -7.42 -9.86 -1.92
CA ALA A 354 -6.94 -11.24 -1.90
C ALA A 354 -7.76 -12.14 -2.85
N SER A 355 -9.08 -12.13 -2.73
CA SER A 355 -9.99 -12.97 -3.55
C SER A 355 -9.97 -12.57 -5.02
N ALA A 356 -9.99 -11.27 -5.34
CA ALA A 356 -9.93 -10.77 -6.70
C ALA A 356 -8.60 -11.13 -7.39
N THR A 357 -7.46 -11.04 -6.69
CA THR A 357 -6.16 -11.42 -7.26
C THR A 357 -6.14 -12.90 -7.65
N VAL A 358 -6.59 -13.79 -6.76
CA VAL A 358 -6.65 -15.24 -7.05
C VAL A 358 -7.61 -15.51 -8.20
N TYR A 359 -8.79 -14.90 -8.19
CA TYR A 359 -9.79 -15.05 -9.23
C TYR A 359 -9.27 -14.62 -10.61
N VAL A 360 -8.60 -13.46 -10.70
CA VAL A 360 -7.99 -12.98 -11.95
C VAL A 360 -6.96 -13.97 -12.49
N LEU A 361 -6.13 -14.55 -11.63
CA LEU A 361 -5.11 -15.52 -12.02
C LEU A 361 -5.72 -16.87 -12.48
N GLN A 362 -6.86 -17.27 -11.91
CA GLN A 362 -7.58 -18.50 -12.30
C GLN A 362 -8.38 -18.30 -13.59
N ALA A 363 -9.03 -17.14 -13.76
CA ALA A 363 -9.88 -16.83 -14.91
C ALA A 363 -9.08 -16.50 -16.18
N ALA A 364 -7.82 -16.09 -16.05
CA ALA A 364 -6.98 -15.75 -17.18
C ALA A 364 -6.22 -16.98 -17.71
N PRO A 365 -6.19 -17.19 -19.07
CA PRO A 365 -5.32 -18.17 -19.70
C PRO A 365 -3.86 -17.98 -19.25
N ALA A 366 -3.08 -19.05 -19.20
CA ALA A 366 -1.69 -19.02 -18.70
C ALA A 366 -0.83 -17.92 -19.38
N THR A 367 -1.05 -17.70 -20.69
CA THR A 367 -0.35 -16.69 -21.49
C THR A 367 -0.79 -15.24 -21.17
N GLN A 368 -1.97 -15.05 -20.58
CA GLN A 368 -2.56 -13.75 -20.28
C GLN A 368 -2.57 -13.39 -18.79
N ARG A 369 -2.06 -14.25 -17.90
CA ARG A 369 -2.05 -13.99 -16.44
C ARG A 369 -1.32 -12.71 -16.05
N GLY A 370 -0.17 -12.44 -16.68
CA GLY A 370 0.58 -11.21 -16.44
C GLY A 370 -0.19 -9.94 -16.85
N PRO A 371 -0.65 -9.84 -18.11
CA PRO A 371 -1.55 -8.77 -18.53
C PRO A 371 -2.80 -8.61 -17.65
N ALA A 372 -3.48 -9.71 -17.31
CA ALA A 372 -4.69 -9.68 -16.47
C ALA A 372 -4.42 -9.09 -15.07
N LEU A 373 -3.34 -9.52 -14.42
CA LEU A 373 -2.94 -8.98 -13.11
C LEU A 373 -2.52 -7.51 -13.22
N SER A 374 -1.86 -7.14 -14.32
CA SER A 374 -1.50 -5.73 -14.56
C SER A 374 -2.73 -4.85 -14.75
N ALA A 375 -3.77 -5.33 -15.45
CA ALA A 375 -5.04 -4.62 -15.60
C ALA A 375 -5.74 -4.42 -14.25
N TYR A 376 -5.81 -5.47 -13.45
CA TYR A 376 -6.36 -5.42 -12.10
C TYR A 376 -5.62 -4.41 -11.21
N ASN A 377 -4.30 -4.48 -11.16
CA ASN A 377 -3.49 -3.57 -10.34
C ASN A 377 -3.56 -2.11 -10.84
N ALA A 378 -3.61 -1.89 -12.16
CA ALA A 378 -3.82 -0.57 -12.73
C ALA A 378 -5.17 0.03 -12.33
N GLY A 379 -6.23 -0.78 -12.26
CA GLY A 379 -7.53 -0.36 -11.72
C GLY A 379 -7.44 -0.06 -10.22
N PHE A 380 -6.83 -0.96 -9.44
CA PHE A 380 -6.85 -0.89 -7.99
C PHE A 380 -5.96 0.22 -7.40
N ILE A 381 -4.79 0.46 -7.97
CA ILE A 381 -3.83 1.45 -7.46
C ILE A 381 -3.72 2.66 -8.42
N GLY A 382 -3.86 2.42 -9.72
CA GLY A 382 -3.57 3.41 -10.75
C GLY A 382 -4.55 4.58 -10.80
N PHE A 383 -5.76 4.39 -10.35
CA PHE A 383 -6.79 5.44 -10.35
C PHE A 383 -6.95 6.17 -9.01
N VAL A 384 -6.21 5.76 -7.98
CA VAL A 384 -6.23 6.44 -6.66
C VAL A 384 -6.02 7.96 -6.79
N PRO A 385 -5.02 8.47 -7.52
CA PRO A 385 -4.83 9.91 -7.64
C PRO A 385 -6.02 10.64 -8.27
N ALA A 386 -6.61 10.08 -9.32
CA ALA A 386 -7.77 10.69 -9.99
C ALA A 386 -9.01 10.65 -9.08
N GLY A 387 -9.22 9.55 -8.39
CA GLY A 387 -10.32 9.38 -7.45
C GLY A 387 -10.25 10.34 -6.27
N ALA A 388 -9.05 10.63 -5.75
CA ALA A 388 -8.85 11.59 -4.69
C ALA A 388 -9.42 12.98 -5.04
N PHE A 389 -9.18 13.46 -6.26
CA PHE A 389 -9.75 14.73 -6.73
C PHE A 389 -11.26 14.69 -6.88
N VAL A 390 -11.83 13.58 -7.39
CA VAL A 390 -13.28 13.43 -7.53
C VAL A 390 -13.95 13.41 -6.15
N VAL A 391 -13.43 12.62 -5.21
CA VAL A 391 -13.95 12.53 -3.85
C VAL A 391 -13.79 13.86 -3.11
N ALA A 392 -12.68 14.57 -3.31
CA ALA A 392 -12.49 15.91 -2.76
C ALA A 392 -13.47 16.93 -3.33
N ALA A 393 -13.79 16.86 -4.62
CA ALA A 393 -14.80 17.71 -5.25
C ALA A 393 -16.19 17.43 -4.67
N ILE A 394 -16.57 16.15 -4.52
CA ILE A 394 -17.84 15.76 -3.85
C ILE A 394 -17.87 16.29 -2.41
N ALA A 395 -16.77 16.11 -1.66
CA ALA A 395 -16.67 16.59 -0.28
C ALA A 395 -16.82 18.12 -0.17
N THR A 396 -16.37 18.85 -1.17
CA THR A 396 -16.43 20.32 -1.21
C THR A 396 -17.81 20.83 -1.61
N ILE A 397 -18.47 20.18 -2.59
CA ILE A 397 -19.73 20.63 -3.19
C ILE A 397 -20.93 20.11 -2.38
N ALA A 398 -20.95 18.79 -2.13
CA ALA A 398 -22.08 18.09 -1.51
C ALA A 398 -21.87 17.80 -0.02
N GLY A 399 -20.65 17.96 0.49
CA GLY A 399 -20.30 17.71 1.88
C GLY A 399 -19.58 16.38 2.10
N THR A 400 -18.91 16.27 3.25
CA THR A 400 -18.00 15.17 3.58
C THR A 400 -18.71 13.79 3.60
N ARG A 401 -19.95 13.72 4.08
CA ARG A 401 -20.72 12.47 4.13
C ARG A 401 -21.02 11.93 2.72
N TRP A 402 -21.33 12.81 1.76
CA TRP A 402 -21.57 12.43 0.37
C TRP A 402 -20.33 11.91 -0.36
N ALA A 403 -19.14 12.33 0.10
CA ALA A 403 -17.87 11.81 -0.40
C ALA A 403 -17.63 10.32 -0.07
N LEU A 404 -18.38 9.76 0.87
CA LEU A 404 -18.42 8.32 1.19
C LEU A 404 -19.69 7.66 0.60
N ILE A 405 -20.86 8.30 0.70
CA ILE A 405 -22.12 7.73 0.19
C ILE A 405 -22.07 7.49 -1.33
N GLY A 406 -21.57 8.46 -2.09
CA GLY A 406 -21.52 8.38 -3.55
C GLY A 406 -20.70 7.18 -4.04
N PRO A 407 -19.42 7.08 -3.68
CA PRO A 407 -18.59 5.92 -3.99
C PRO A 407 -19.20 4.60 -3.49
N GLY A 408 -19.67 4.54 -2.23
CA GLY A 408 -20.27 3.35 -1.66
C GLY A 408 -21.46 2.84 -2.48
N LEU A 409 -22.38 3.72 -2.86
CA LEU A 409 -23.53 3.38 -3.71
C LEU A 409 -23.11 2.92 -5.11
N ALA A 410 -22.12 3.58 -5.72
CA ALA A 410 -21.60 3.19 -7.03
C ALA A 410 -20.99 1.77 -6.98
N ILE A 411 -20.22 1.47 -5.94
CA ILE A 411 -19.62 0.15 -5.72
C ILE A 411 -20.70 -0.91 -5.52
N VAL A 412 -21.69 -0.67 -4.64
CA VAL A 412 -22.81 -1.60 -4.39
C VAL A 412 -23.59 -1.83 -5.68
N GLY A 413 -23.96 -0.78 -6.41
CA GLY A 413 -24.70 -0.88 -7.65
C GLY A 413 -23.97 -1.70 -8.71
N CYS A 414 -22.69 -1.43 -8.92
CA CYS A 414 -21.88 -2.17 -9.88
C CYS A 414 -21.71 -3.64 -9.46
N ALA A 415 -21.39 -3.89 -8.20
CA ALA A 415 -21.24 -5.24 -7.67
C ALA A 415 -22.53 -6.05 -7.78
N ALA A 416 -23.70 -5.45 -7.48
CA ALA A 416 -25.00 -6.08 -7.62
C ALA A 416 -25.29 -6.45 -9.08
N VAL A 417 -25.07 -5.53 -10.03
CA VAL A 417 -25.26 -5.80 -11.47
C VAL A 417 -24.36 -6.94 -11.94
N LEU A 418 -23.08 -6.94 -11.56
CA LEU A 418 -22.14 -7.99 -11.95
C LEU A 418 -22.52 -9.35 -11.33
N THR A 419 -22.97 -9.37 -10.08
CA THR A 419 -23.44 -10.58 -9.38
C THR A 419 -24.69 -11.16 -10.06
N ILE A 420 -25.69 -10.33 -10.36
CA ILE A 420 -26.90 -10.75 -11.06
C ILE A 420 -26.58 -11.33 -12.44
N ARG A 421 -25.71 -10.66 -13.21
CA ARG A 421 -25.25 -11.18 -14.52
C ARG A 421 -24.54 -12.53 -14.39
N ALA A 422 -23.66 -12.69 -13.39
CA ALA A 422 -22.97 -13.96 -13.16
C ALA A 422 -23.94 -15.10 -12.83
N ILE A 423 -24.95 -14.85 -11.99
CA ILE A 423 -25.98 -15.84 -11.63
C ILE A 423 -26.85 -16.21 -12.85
N LEU A 424 -27.26 -15.23 -13.64
CA LEU A 424 -28.10 -15.48 -14.83
C LEU A 424 -27.34 -16.31 -15.88
N THR A 425 -26.07 -15.98 -16.14
CA THR A 425 -25.25 -16.76 -17.09
C THR A 425 -24.98 -18.18 -16.61
N ALA A 426 -24.82 -18.41 -15.29
CA ALA A 426 -24.68 -19.74 -14.72
C ALA A 426 -25.97 -20.57 -14.89
N ARG A 427 -27.14 -19.97 -14.68
CA ARG A 427 -28.44 -20.64 -14.85
C ARG A 427 -28.69 -21.05 -16.31
N THR A 428 -28.42 -20.16 -17.28
CA THR A 428 -28.61 -20.47 -18.71
C THR A 428 -27.67 -21.59 -19.19
N ALA A 429 -26.46 -21.69 -18.64
CA ALA A 429 -25.54 -22.80 -18.93
C ALA A 429 -25.99 -24.14 -18.35
N THR A 430 -26.75 -24.13 -17.23
CA THR A 430 -27.27 -25.35 -16.59
C THR A 430 -28.54 -25.86 -17.31
N THR A 431 -29.36 -24.97 -17.86
CA THR A 431 -30.59 -25.33 -18.61
C THR A 431 -30.32 -25.78 -20.05
N ALA A 432 -29.09 -25.54 -20.58
CA ALA A 432 -28.68 -25.95 -21.91
C ALA A 432 -27.95 -27.31 -21.96
N ARG A 433 -27.77 -27.97 -20.80
CA ARG A 433 -27.27 -29.35 -20.64
C ARG A 433 -28.42 -30.28 -20.26
#